data_a4433195f734c83ae17ff5b173ce858b
#
_entry.id   a4433195f734c83ae17ff5b173ce858b
#
_cell.length_a   1.000
_cell.length_b   1.000
_cell.length_c   1.000
_cell.angle_alpha   90.00
_cell.angle_beta   90.00
_cell.angle_gamma   90.00
#
_symmetry.space_group_name_H-M   'P 1'
#
loop_
_entity.id
_entity.type
_entity.pdbx_description
1 polymer ?
#
loop_
_entity_poly.entity_id
_entity_poly.type
_entity_poly.pdbx_seq_one_letter_code
_entity_poly.pdbx_strand_id
1 'polypeptide(L)'
;LVYRMKRNGAGLASICILGTMVLVMLSSTTCLYFGAEDSLRTRYPRAENVTVWYTDREDLYRDHSDLHAAVVTAARSRGAQMQDLREYRSSSSALTVRNGVLQGAGGSISDAVQFTAIPLSDYNAAMGARLTLSPGQVYICHGRSDYRERTLSFPGGAAWQVKGLVDNLASGGDSASIVTQLTAIVPDEEIADMDRLMEGMNTGVSRSWSCGFDLGQEPAPDG
;
A
#
# COMPACT_ATOMS: atom_id res chain seq x y z
N LEU A 1 -49.74 -6.93 -45.74
CA LEU A 1 -49.33 -7.41 -44.40
C LEU A 1 -47.81 -7.41 -44.27
N VAL A 2 -47.06 -8.00 -45.18
CA VAL A 2 -45.58 -8.10 -45.15
C VAL A 2 -44.87 -6.74 -45.07
N TYR A 3 -45.36 -5.71 -45.76
CA TYR A 3 -44.82 -4.37 -45.76
C TYR A 3 -44.93 -3.66 -44.36
N ARG A 4 -46.08 -3.86 -43.68
CA ARG A 4 -46.31 -3.34 -42.33
C ARG A 4 -45.41 -4.07 -41.31
N MET A 5 -45.21 -5.37 -41.45
CA MET A 5 -44.33 -6.13 -40.57
C MET A 5 -42.86 -5.70 -40.72
N LYS A 6 -42.34 -5.45 -41.92
CA LYS A 6 -40.96 -4.93 -42.11
C LYS A 6 -40.76 -3.58 -41.47
N ARG A 7 -41.73 -2.66 -41.52
CA ARG A 7 -41.60 -1.35 -40.95
C ARG A 7 -41.67 -1.36 -39.41
N ASN A 8 -42.49 -2.24 -38.85
CA ASN A 8 -42.55 -2.43 -37.38
C ASN A 8 -41.30 -3.16 -36.87
N GLY A 9 -40.75 -4.09 -37.62
CA GLY A 9 -39.51 -4.79 -37.26
C GLY A 9 -38.30 -3.85 -37.21
N ALA A 10 -38.16 -2.91 -38.17
CA ALA A 10 -37.10 -1.89 -38.15
C ALA A 10 -37.23 -0.94 -36.92
N GLY A 11 -38.42 -0.51 -36.59
CA GLY A 11 -38.67 0.31 -35.38
C GLY A 11 -38.31 -0.44 -34.10
N LEU A 12 -38.72 -1.69 -33.98
CA LEU A 12 -38.40 -2.52 -32.82
C LEU A 12 -36.87 -2.75 -32.70
N ALA A 13 -36.21 -3.04 -33.78
CA ALA A 13 -34.75 -3.19 -33.82
C ALA A 13 -34.03 -1.91 -33.36
N SER A 14 -34.47 -0.75 -33.83
CA SER A 14 -33.90 0.53 -33.41
C SER A 14 -34.09 0.79 -31.91
N ILE A 15 -35.26 0.47 -31.37
CA ILE A 15 -35.54 0.61 -29.92
C ILE A 15 -34.62 -0.36 -29.13
N CYS A 16 -34.47 -1.59 -29.58
CA CYS A 16 -33.58 -2.56 -28.93
C CYS A 16 -32.14 -2.10 -28.95
N ILE A 17 -31.65 -1.59 -30.09
CA ILE A 17 -30.28 -1.07 -30.21
C ILE A 17 -30.06 0.12 -29.28
N LEU A 18 -30.98 1.10 -29.30
CA LEU A 18 -30.89 2.25 -28.41
C LEU A 18 -30.95 1.85 -26.93
N GLY A 19 -31.85 0.92 -26.58
CA GLY A 19 -31.97 0.41 -25.22
C GLY A 19 -30.70 -0.29 -24.75
N THR A 20 -30.11 -1.14 -25.59
CA THR A 20 -28.84 -1.81 -25.27
C THR A 20 -27.68 -0.84 -25.16
N MET A 21 -27.61 0.19 -26.04
CA MET A 21 -26.59 1.24 -25.91
C MET A 21 -26.68 1.99 -24.59
N VAL A 22 -27.89 2.40 -24.19
CA VAL A 22 -28.09 3.10 -22.91
C VAL A 22 -27.71 2.19 -21.73
N LEU A 23 -28.09 0.94 -21.74
CA LEU A 23 -27.75 -0.02 -20.68
C LEU A 23 -26.22 -0.25 -20.61
N VAL A 24 -25.57 -0.39 -21.75
CA VAL A 24 -24.10 -0.54 -21.79
C VAL A 24 -23.41 0.71 -21.25
N MET A 25 -23.85 1.91 -21.64
CA MET A 25 -23.29 3.17 -21.14
C MET A 25 -23.47 3.30 -19.64
N LEU A 26 -24.69 3.06 -19.12
CA LEU A 26 -24.96 3.13 -17.68
C LEU A 26 -24.11 2.11 -16.91
N SER A 27 -24.07 0.87 -17.39
CA SER A 27 -23.28 -0.19 -16.76
C SER A 27 -21.79 0.15 -16.75
N SER A 28 -21.23 0.60 -17.89
CA SER A 28 -19.84 0.97 -18.00
C SER A 28 -19.48 2.15 -17.09
N THR A 29 -20.32 3.18 -17.04
CA THR A 29 -20.09 4.34 -16.17
C THR A 29 -20.13 3.95 -14.71
N THR A 30 -21.11 3.11 -14.33
CA THR A 30 -21.24 2.61 -12.96
C THR A 30 -20.04 1.76 -12.56
N CYS A 31 -19.61 0.83 -13.42
CA CYS A 31 -18.41 0.00 -13.18
C CYS A 31 -17.13 0.86 -13.06
N LEU A 32 -16.98 1.87 -13.91
CA LEU A 32 -15.83 2.79 -13.83
C LEU A 32 -15.85 3.59 -12.53
N TYR A 33 -17.01 4.10 -12.12
CA TYR A 33 -17.12 4.87 -10.90
C TYR A 33 -16.78 4.03 -9.67
N PHE A 34 -17.40 2.87 -9.50
CA PHE A 34 -17.12 1.98 -8.37
C PHE A 34 -15.69 1.43 -8.43
N GLY A 35 -15.17 1.09 -9.60
CA GLY A 35 -13.80 0.64 -9.76
C GLY A 35 -12.77 1.73 -9.43
N ALA A 36 -13.05 2.99 -9.77
CA ALA A 36 -12.20 4.11 -9.41
C ALA A 36 -12.24 4.38 -7.91
N GLU A 37 -13.43 4.37 -7.30
CA GLU A 37 -13.58 4.55 -5.85
C GLU A 37 -12.88 3.45 -5.05
N ASP A 38 -13.05 2.20 -5.43
CA ASP A 38 -12.38 1.06 -4.79
C ASP A 38 -10.85 1.13 -4.96
N SER A 39 -10.39 1.52 -6.15
CA SER A 39 -8.97 1.76 -6.42
C SER A 39 -8.41 2.89 -5.56
N LEU A 40 -9.14 3.98 -5.39
CA LEU A 40 -8.72 5.10 -4.55
C LEU A 40 -8.67 4.70 -3.07
N ARG A 41 -9.69 4.02 -2.57
CA ARG A 41 -9.73 3.52 -1.18
C ARG A 41 -8.61 2.52 -0.89
N THR A 42 -8.27 1.68 -1.88
CA THR A 42 -7.16 0.73 -1.76
C THR A 42 -5.80 1.44 -1.78
N ARG A 43 -5.65 2.49 -2.59
CA ARG A 43 -4.41 3.26 -2.70
C ARG A 43 -4.20 4.25 -1.57
N TYR A 44 -5.28 4.88 -1.15
CA TYR A 44 -5.30 5.92 -0.12
C TYR A 44 -6.35 5.54 0.93
N PRO A 45 -6.04 4.58 1.79
CA PRO A 45 -7.00 4.09 2.80
C PRO A 45 -7.26 5.13 3.90
N ARG A 46 -6.49 6.21 3.92
CA ARG A 46 -6.65 7.34 4.82
C ARG A 46 -6.86 8.62 4.03
N ALA A 47 -7.66 9.54 4.61
CA ALA A 47 -7.97 10.82 3.98
C ALA A 47 -6.72 11.67 3.78
N GLU A 48 -5.82 11.66 4.78
CA GLU A 48 -4.59 12.42 4.75
C GLU A 48 -3.39 11.50 4.94
N ASN A 49 -2.33 11.77 4.18
CA ASN A 49 -1.08 11.03 4.25
C ASN A 49 0.10 11.99 4.19
N VAL A 50 1.00 11.84 5.14
CA VAL A 50 2.25 12.59 5.23
C VAL A 50 3.40 11.58 5.19
N THR A 51 4.34 11.77 4.27
CA THR A 51 5.53 10.94 4.19
C THR A 51 6.77 11.82 4.18
N VAL A 52 7.71 11.52 5.04
CA VAL A 52 9.02 12.16 5.10
C VAL A 52 10.06 11.13 4.69
N TRP A 53 10.85 11.48 3.67
CA TRP A 53 11.93 10.60 3.19
C TRP A 53 13.26 11.01 3.81
N TYR A 54 14.08 10.02 4.09
CA TYR A 54 15.40 10.18 4.66
C TYR A 54 16.49 9.69 3.71
N THR A 55 17.63 10.37 3.75
CA THR A 55 18.83 9.94 3.03
C THR A 55 19.62 8.95 3.86
N ASP A 56 19.71 9.20 5.16
CA ASP A 56 20.58 8.45 6.05
C ASP A 56 19.83 7.31 6.75
N ARG A 57 20.49 6.18 6.91
CA ARG A 57 19.94 5.01 7.61
C ARG A 57 19.65 5.30 9.08
N GLU A 58 20.47 6.12 9.70
CA GLU A 58 20.38 6.49 11.10
C GLU A 58 19.04 7.17 11.42
N ASP A 59 18.45 7.85 10.45
CA ASP A 59 17.14 8.48 10.60
C ASP A 59 16.00 7.46 10.80
N LEU A 60 16.15 6.19 10.40
CA LEU A 60 15.19 5.13 10.72
C LEU A 60 15.07 4.85 12.23
N TYR A 61 16.11 5.17 12.99
CA TYR A 61 16.15 4.95 14.44
C TYR A 61 15.89 6.22 15.25
N ARG A 62 15.80 7.37 14.57
CA ARG A 62 15.54 8.64 15.25
C ARG A 62 14.15 8.62 15.90
N ASP A 63 14.00 9.33 16.99
CA ASP A 63 12.69 9.64 17.56
C ASP A 63 11.95 10.59 16.62
N HIS A 64 10.75 10.16 16.19
CA HIS A 64 9.90 10.91 15.26
C HIS A 64 8.77 11.67 15.99
N SER A 65 8.86 11.81 17.30
CA SER A 65 7.90 12.55 18.12
C SER A 65 7.71 14.00 17.64
N ASP A 66 8.78 14.63 17.15
CA ASP A 66 8.72 15.98 16.59
C ASP A 66 7.86 16.04 15.31
N LEU A 67 7.98 15.05 14.44
CA LEU A 67 7.16 14.96 13.23
C LEU A 67 5.70 14.67 13.56
N HIS A 68 5.47 13.74 14.48
CA HIS A 68 4.15 13.49 15.03
C HIS A 68 3.52 14.76 15.60
N ALA A 69 4.24 15.46 16.48
CA ALA A 69 3.77 16.70 17.08
C ALA A 69 3.48 17.80 16.04
N ALA A 70 4.31 17.92 15.01
CA ALA A 70 4.10 18.86 13.92
C ALA A 70 2.82 18.57 13.14
N VAL A 71 2.56 17.29 12.79
CA VAL A 71 1.35 16.86 12.09
C VAL A 71 0.10 17.11 12.94
N VAL A 72 0.13 16.73 14.22
CA VAL A 72 -0.98 16.96 15.16
C VAL A 72 -1.26 18.45 15.32
N THR A 73 -0.22 19.28 15.45
CA THR A 73 -0.36 20.73 15.59
C THR A 73 -0.96 21.34 14.32
N ALA A 74 -0.50 20.90 13.14
CA ALA A 74 -1.03 21.38 11.86
C ALA A 74 -2.52 21.02 11.67
N ALA A 75 -2.92 19.82 12.05
CA ALA A 75 -4.32 19.40 12.01
C ALA A 75 -5.19 20.23 12.95
N ARG A 76 -4.77 20.38 14.21
CA ARG A 76 -5.49 21.18 15.22
C ARG A 76 -5.60 22.65 14.84
N SER A 77 -4.56 23.25 14.25
CA SER A 77 -4.60 24.64 13.83
C SER A 77 -5.65 24.92 12.74
N ARG A 78 -6.14 23.90 12.07
CA ARG A 78 -7.20 23.94 11.05
C ARG A 78 -8.56 23.48 11.58
N GLY A 79 -8.70 23.27 12.90
CA GLY A 79 -9.93 22.78 13.51
C GLY A 79 -10.26 21.32 13.17
N ALA A 80 -9.29 20.54 12.71
CA ALA A 80 -9.51 19.16 12.35
C ALA A 80 -9.17 18.22 13.52
N GLN A 81 -10.02 17.22 13.75
CA GLN A 81 -9.73 16.12 14.67
C GLN A 81 -9.18 14.94 13.86
N MET A 82 -8.01 14.47 14.26
CA MET A 82 -7.39 13.30 13.66
C MET A 82 -8.04 12.03 14.23
N GLN A 83 -8.41 11.13 13.35
CA GLN A 83 -8.95 9.82 13.69
C GLN A 83 -8.13 8.73 13.01
N ASP A 84 -8.08 7.55 13.63
CA ASP A 84 -7.40 6.38 13.07
C ASP A 84 -5.95 6.63 12.62
N LEU A 85 -5.21 7.38 13.41
CA LEU A 85 -3.81 7.69 13.15
C LEU A 85 -2.98 6.41 13.08
N ARG A 86 -2.24 6.27 11.99
CA ARG A 86 -1.27 5.20 11.78
C ARG A 86 0.04 5.78 11.32
N GLU A 87 1.09 5.48 12.04
CA GLU A 87 2.43 5.93 11.71
C GLU A 87 3.42 4.76 11.76
N TYR A 88 4.37 4.78 10.86
CA TYR A 88 5.41 3.75 10.80
C TYR A 88 6.62 4.23 10.00
N ARG A 89 7.75 3.64 10.32
CA ARG A 89 8.99 3.77 9.56
C ARG A 89 9.08 2.64 8.55
N SER A 90 9.74 2.90 7.45
CA SER A 90 9.98 1.88 6.45
C SER A 90 11.29 2.07 5.71
N SER A 91 11.86 0.97 5.27
CA SER A 91 12.95 0.93 4.32
C SER A 91 12.49 0.13 3.11
N SER A 92 12.59 0.67 1.92
CA SER A 92 12.08 0.04 0.71
C SER A 92 13.04 0.13 -0.47
N SER A 93 12.96 -0.87 -1.36
CA SER A 93 13.75 -0.92 -2.58
C SER A 93 13.02 -1.71 -3.67
N ALA A 94 13.32 -1.40 -4.93
CA ALA A 94 12.84 -2.17 -6.07
C ALA A 94 13.73 -3.40 -6.28
N LEU A 95 13.19 -4.58 -6.04
CA LEU A 95 13.88 -5.87 -6.14
C LEU A 95 13.17 -6.77 -7.15
N THR A 96 13.77 -7.91 -7.45
CA THR A 96 13.12 -9.00 -8.18
C THR A 96 13.16 -10.27 -7.32
N VAL A 97 12.15 -11.13 -7.47
CA VAL A 97 12.15 -12.45 -6.81
C VAL A 97 12.53 -13.51 -7.85
N ARG A 98 13.64 -14.19 -7.65
CA ARG A 98 14.06 -15.30 -8.50
C ARG A 98 14.34 -16.52 -7.63
N ASN A 99 13.61 -17.61 -7.86
CA ASN A 99 13.73 -18.85 -7.10
C ASN A 99 13.62 -18.63 -5.57
N GLY A 100 12.70 -17.76 -5.14
CA GLY A 100 12.51 -17.43 -3.74
C GLY A 100 13.56 -16.49 -3.12
N VAL A 101 14.52 -16.00 -3.91
CA VAL A 101 15.57 -15.07 -3.47
C VAL A 101 15.28 -13.67 -3.99
N LEU A 102 15.28 -12.68 -3.10
CA LEU A 102 15.20 -11.27 -3.44
C LEU A 102 16.55 -10.80 -4.00
N GLN A 103 16.53 -10.22 -5.17
CA GLN A 103 17.75 -9.75 -5.86
C GLN A 103 17.53 -8.35 -6.41
N GLY A 104 18.62 -7.64 -6.68
CA GLY A 104 18.54 -6.34 -7.33
C GLY A 104 17.83 -6.42 -8.68
N ALA A 105 16.97 -5.44 -8.96
CA ALA A 105 16.14 -5.40 -10.16
C ALA A 105 16.94 -5.05 -11.43
N GLY A 106 17.88 -5.83 -11.84
CA GLY A 106 18.82 -5.66 -12.99
C GLY A 106 18.28 -5.00 -14.28
N GLY A 107 17.47 -3.95 -14.16
CA GLY A 107 16.95 -3.11 -15.24
C GLY A 107 15.59 -3.53 -15.83
N SER A 108 15.00 -4.66 -15.44
CA SER A 108 13.66 -5.05 -15.90
C SER A 108 12.59 -4.58 -14.91
N ILE A 109 11.75 -3.65 -15.35
CA ILE A 109 10.64 -3.12 -14.55
C ILE A 109 9.47 -4.13 -14.48
N SER A 110 9.33 -5.01 -15.49
CA SER A 110 8.21 -5.96 -15.57
C SER A 110 8.19 -6.99 -14.44
N ASP A 111 9.34 -7.35 -13.90
CA ASP A 111 9.50 -8.37 -12.86
C ASP A 111 9.87 -7.75 -11.51
N ALA A 112 9.82 -6.42 -11.43
CA ALA A 112 10.17 -5.70 -10.23
C ALA A 112 9.10 -5.86 -9.15
N VAL A 113 9.55 -6.08 -7.93
CA VAL A 113 8.74 -6.12 -6.72
C VAL A 113 9.20 -4.97 -5.83
N GLN A 114 8.29 -4.11 -5.42
CA GLN A 114 8.58 -3.13 -4.39
C GLN A 114 8.63 -3.85 -3.05
N PHE A 115 9.84 -4.12 -2.59
CA PHE A 115 10.05 -4.70 -1.27
C PHE A 115 10.08 -3.60 -0.22
N THR A 116 9.37 -3.79 0.89
CA THR A 116 9.31 -2.83 2.01
C THR A 116 9.50 -3.58 3.32
N ALA A 117 10.42 -3.13 4.15
CA ALA A 117 10.62 -3.62 5.51
C ALA A 117 10.07 -2.60 6.52
N ILE A 118 9.30 -3.06 7.50
CA ILE A 118 8.68 -2.24 8.55
C ILE A 118 9.04 -2.83 9.90
N PRO A 119 9.45 -2.03 10.91
CA PRO A 119 9.70 -2.51 12.26
C PRO A 119 8.45 -3.09 12.91
N LEU A 120 8.62 -4.15 13.70
CA LEU A 120 7.54 -4.82 14.42
C LEU A 120 6.83 -3.89 15.41
N SER A 121 7.59 -3.04 16.10
CA SER A 121 7.03 -2.06 17.05
C SER A 121 6.05 -1.11 16.37
N ASP A 122 6.43 -0.59 15.19
CA ASP A 122 5.61 0.33 14.42
C ASP A 122 4.35 -0.36 13.89
N TYR A 123 4.50 -1.58 13.38
CA TYR A 123 3.35 -2.37 12.95
C TYR A 123 2.36 -2.62 14.09
N ASN A 124 2.86 -3.06 15.25
CA ASN A 124 2.02 -3.31 16.41
C ASN A 124 1.30 -2.05 16.89
N ALA A 125 1.99 -0.91 16.92
CA ALA A 125 1.41 0.37 17.29
C ALA A 125 0.32 0.82 16.32
N ALA A 126 0.60 0.76 15.00
CA ALA A 126 -0.30 1.22 13.98
C ALA A 126 -1.55 0.34 13.80
N MET A 127 -1.43 -0.98 14.05
CA MET A 127 -2.53 -1.94 13.90
C MET A 127 -3.21 -2.31 15.22
N GLY A 128 -2.72 -1.81 16.36
CA GLY A 128 -3.17 -2.24 17.68
C GLY A 128 -2.90 -3.73 17.92
N ALA A 129 -1.91 -4.30 17.22
CA ALA A 129 -1.55 -5.71 17.30
C ALA A 129 -0.58 -5.98 18.46
N ARG A 130 -0.39 -7.26 18.79
CA ARG A 130 0.57 -7.72 19.80
C ARG A 130 1.38 -8.90 19.27
N LEU A 131 1.89 -8.74 18.05
CA LEU A 131 2.71 -9.74 17.41
C LEU A 131 4.10 -9.77 18.05
N THR A 132 4.73 -10.92 17.99
CA THR A 132 6.11 -11.14 18.47
C THR A 132 6.93 -11.81 17.39
N LEU A 133 8.19 -11.43 17.26
CA LEU A 133 9.18 -12.08 16.40
C LEU A 133 10.41 -12.42 17.23
N SER A 134 11.02 -13.54 16.93
CA SER A 134 12.40 -13.84 17.36
C SER A 134 13.38 -13.40 16.27
N PRO A 135 14.65 -13.18 16.61
CA PRO A 135 15.68 -12.90 15.60
C PRO A 135 15.64 -13.92 14.46
N GLY A 136 15.81 -13.46 13.23
CA GLY A 136 15.73 -14.30 12.03
C GLY A 136 14.30 -14.71 11.61
N GLN A 137 13.27 -14.11 12.16
CA GLN A 137 11.87 -14.33 11.77
C GLN A 137 11.24 -13.06 11.19
N VAL A 138 10.29 -13.22 10.26
CA VAL A 138 9.50 -12.12 9.69
C VAL A 138 8.04 -12.52 9.55
N TYR A 139 7.14 -11.54 9.54
CA TYR A 139 5.82 -11.69 8.97
C TYR A 139 5.79 -11.06 7.58
N ILE A 140 4.99 -11.62 6.68
CA ILE A 140 4.72 -11.04 5.37
C ILE A 140 3.30 -10.47 5.39
N CYS A 141 3.14 -9.25 4.91
CA CYS A 141 1.82 -8.65 4.79
C CYS A 141 1.03 -9.27 3.64
N HIS A 142 -0.26 -9.53 3.88
CA HIS A 142 -1.20 -9.81 2.81
C HIS A 142 -1.22 -8.64 1.83
N GLY A 143 -0.91 -8.89 0.57
CA GLY A 143 -0.81 -7.84 -0.43
C GLY A 143 -0.88 -8.38 -1.84
N ARG A 144 -0.46 -7.57 -2.80
CA ARG A 144 -0.45 -7.91 -4.22
C ARG A 144 0.63 -8.92 -4.62
N SER A 145 1.45 -9.41 -3.66
CA SER A 145 2.42 -10.44 -3.97
C SER A 145 1.87 -11.82 -3.63
N ASP A 146 2.01 -12.75 -4.55
CA ASP A 146 1.77 -14.19 -4.33
C ASP A 146 2.97 -14.86 -3.63
N TYR A 147 3.66 -14.12 -2.74
CA TYR A 147 4.81 -14.68 -2.04
C TYR A 147 4.36 -15.80 -1.11
N ARG A 148 4.77 -17.03 -1.43
CA ARG A 148 4.37 -18.26 -0.72
C ARG A 148 5.56 -19.01 -0.11
N GLU A 149 6.75 -18.44 -0.22
CA GLU A 149 7.95 -19.04 0.31
C GLU A 149 7.94 -19.01 1.84
N ARG A 150 8.52 -20.04 2.42
CA ARG A 150 8.67 -20.14 3.88
C ARG A 150 9.84 -19.35 4.43
N THR A 151 10.66 -18.83 3.55
CA THR A 151 11.90 -18.13 3.90
C THR A 151 12.07 -16.94 2.98
N LEU A 152 12.26 -15.76 3.58
CA LEU A 152 12.65 -14.54 2.87
C LEU A 152 14.18 -14.56 2.73
N SER A 153 14.69 -14.76 1.52
CA SER A 153 16.11 -14.97 1.28
C SER A 153 16.71 -13.86 0.42
N PHE A 154 17.96 -13.52 0.70
CA PHE A 154 18.75 -12.52 -0.01
C PHE A 154 20.05 -13.14 -0.54
N PRO A 155 20.73 -12.51 -1.52
CA PRO A 155 22.05 -12.94 -1.98
C PRO A 155 23.05 -12.95 -0.82
N GLY A 156 24.00 -13.89 -0.86
CA GLY A 156 24.99 -14.01 0.21
C GLY A 156 24.54 -14.89 1.38
N GLY A 157 23.34 -15.48 1.32
CA GLY A 157 22.86 -16.46 2.30
C GLY A 157 22.12 -15.87 3.49
N ALA A 158 21.89 -14.56 3.53
CA ALA A 158 21.03 -13.96 4.54
C ALA A 158 19.57 -14.40 4.30
N ALA A 159 18.91 -14.90 5.36
CA ALA A 159 17.57 -15.45 5.25
C ALA A 159 16.79 -15.31 6.57
N TRP A 160 15.49 -15.04 6.43
CA TRP A 160 14.54 -14.95 7.54
C TRP A 160 13.42 -15.96 7.35
N GLN A 161 13.05 -16.64 8.42
CA GLN A 161 11.92 -17.55 8.40
C GLN A 161 10.61 -16.77 8.38
N VAL A 162 9.73 -17.05 7.44
CA VAL A 162 8.38 -16.49 7.42
C VAL A 162 7.52 -17.17 8.48
N LYS A 163 7.22 -16.47 9.56
CA LYS A 163 6.41 -16.95 10.67
C LYS A 163 4.93 -17.05 10.32
N GLY A 164 4.46 -16.17 9.45
CA GLY A 164 3.07 -16.15 9.01
C GLY A 164 2.74 -14.94 8.15
N LEU A 165 1.46 -14.86 7.79
CA LEU A 165 0.91 -13.74 7.04
C LEU A 165 0.13 -12.83 7.98
N VAL A 166 0.20 -11.53 7.77
CA VAL A 166 -0.49 -10.49 8.55
C VAL A 166 -1.18 -9.50 7.62
N ASP A 167 -2.12 -8.74 8.15
CA ASP A 167 -2.82 -7.72 7.37
C ASP A 167 -1.88 -6.60 6.94
N ASN A 168 -2.17 -6.01 5.77
CA ASN A 168 -1.37 -4.91 5.27
C ASN A 168 -1.64 -3.64 6.09
N LEU A 169 -0.58 -2.90 6.37
CA LEU A 169 -0.63 -1.66 7.13
C LEU A 169 -1.34 -0.52 6.38
N ALA A 170 -1.65 -0.68 5.13
CA ALA A 170 -2.41 0.18 4.23
C ALA A 170 -2.51 1.65 4.71
N SER A 171 -1.43 2.40 4.64
CA SER A 171 -1.43 3.80 5.06
C SER A 171 -1.18 4.78 3.92
N GLY A 172 -1.21 4.34 2.69
CA GLY A 172 -1.29 5.24 1.56
C GLY A 172 -0.07 5.31 0.64
N GLY A 173 -0.32 5.85 -0.53
CA GLY A 173 0.62 6.46 -1.46
C GLY A 173 1.51 5.54 -2.29
N ASP A 174 2.18 4.61 -1.68
CA ASP A 174 3.17 3.74 -2.36
C ASP A 174 2.55 2.70 -3.30
N SER A 175 1.26 2.44 -3.15
CA SER A 175 0.54 1.49 -4.01
C SER A 175 0.14 2.04 -5.38
N ALA A 176 0.46 3.29 -5.68
CA ALA A 176 0.26 3.87 -7.02
C ALA A 176 1.17 3.22 -8.08
N SER A 177 2.21 2.54 -7.66
CA SER A 177 3.11 1.81 -8.53
C SER A 177 2.42 0.59 -9.15
N ILE A 178 2.67 0.37 -10.42
CA ILE A 178 2.21 -0.79 -11.20
C ILE A 178 2.89 -2.09 -10.71
N VAL A 179 3.83 -1.98 -9.81
CA VAL A 179 4.72 -3.05 -9.36
C VAL A 179 4.07 -3.84 -8.23
N THR A 180 4.28 -5.14 -8.22
CA THR A 180 3.93 -6.03 -7.11
C THR A 180 4.60 -5.55 -5.82
N GLN A 181 3.85 -5.49 -4.72
CA GLN A 181 4.38 -5.09 -3.42
C GLN A 181 4.58 -6.31 -2.52
N LEU A 182 5.71 -6.37 -1.88
CA LEU A 182 6.04 -7.35 -0.86
C LEU A 182 6.49 -6.63 0.42
N THR A 183 5.65 -6.64 1.44
CA THR A 183 5.95 -5.98 2.71
C THR A 183 6.28 -7.02 3.77
N ALA A 184 7.43 -6.87 4.41
CA ALA A 184 7.90 -7.70 5.51
C ALA A 184 7.89 -6.89 6.82
N ILE A 185 7.33 -7.48 7.87
CA ILE A 185 7.46 -6.97 9.23
C ILE A 185 8.64 -7.68 9.88
N VAL A 186 9.60 -6.91 10.34
CA VAL A 186 10.90 -7.40 10.82
C VAL A 186 11.12 -7.03 12.28
N PRO A 187 11.93 -7.78 13.04
CA PRO A 187 12.37 -7.34 14.36
C PRO A 187 13.03 -5.96 14.30
N ASP A 188 12.81 -5.14 15.30
CA ASP A 188 13.29 -3.74 15.31
C ASP A 188 14.82 -3.65 15.18
N GLU A 189 15.53 -4.60 15.79
CA GLU A 189 16.99 -4.69 15.72
C GLU A 189 17.52 -5.11 14.34
N GLU A 190 16.71 -5.78 13.52
CA GLU A 190 17.13 -6.34 12.23
C GLU A 190 16.79 -5.45 11.03
N ILE A 191 16.05 -4.35 11.22
CA ILE A 191 15.69 -3.46 10.10
C ILE A 191 16.93 -2.85 9.44
N ALA A 192 17.98 -2.53 10.23
CA ALA A 192 19.24 -2.01 9.70
C ALA A 192 19.98 -3.02 8.86
N ASP A 193 19.92 -4.29 9.23
CA ASP A 193 20.60 -5.34 8.49
C ASP A 193 19.91 -5.57 7.16
N MET A 194 18.58 -5.54 7.16
CA MET A 194 17.79 -5.63 5.94
C MET A 194 18.01 -4.42 5.01
N ASP A 195 18.08 -3.22 5.57
CA ASP A 195 18.41 -2.00 4.84
C ASP A 195 19.78 -2.07 4.19
N ARG A 196 20.81 -2.55 4.92
CA ARG A 196 22.17 -2.76 4.37
C ARG A 196 22.20 -3.77 3.23
N LEU A 197 21.43 -4.85 3.34
CA LEU A 197 21.32 -5.85 2.28
C LEU A 197 20.71 -5.26 1.01
N MET A 198 19.66 -4.48 1.14
CA MET A 198 19.04 -3.77 0.00
C MET A 198 20.01 -2.78 -0.63
N GLU A 199 20.73 -2.00 0.17
CA GLU A 199 21.72 -1.02 -0.30
C GLU A 199 22.87 -1.70 -1.05
N GLY A 200 23.34 -2.85 -0.55
CA GLY A 200 24.39 -3.65 -1.19
C GLY A 200 24.01 -4.21 -2.57
N MET A 201 22.71 -4.22 -2.92
CA MET A 201 22.24 -4.65 -4.22
C MET A 201 22.23 -3.52 -5.28
N ASN A 202 22.69 -2.33 -4.93
CA ASN A 202 22.78 -1.17 -5.81
C ASN A 202 21.45 -0.78 -6.51
N THR A 203 20.35 -0.91 -5.78
CA THR A 203 18.99 -0.66 -6.31
C THR A 203 18.37 0.63 -5.83
N GLY A 204 19.10 1.43 -5.06
CA GLY A 204 18.56 2.59 -4.37
C GLY A 204 17.60 2.17 -3.24
N VAL A 205 17.85 2.64 -2.04
CA VAL A 205 17.00 2.40 -0.87
C VAL A 205 16.29 3.69 -0.52
N SER A 206 14.96 3.61 -0.39
CA SER A 206 14.13 4.70 0.08
C SER A 206 13.77 4.44 1.53
N ARG A 207 14.11 5.37 2.40
CA ARG A 207 13.81 5.34 3.84
C ARG A 207 12.79 6.40 4.14
N SER A 208 11.77 6.07 4.91
CA SER A 208 10.72 7.03 5.23
C SER A 208 10.06 6.78 6.58
N TRP A 209 9.50 7.87 7.10
CA TRP A 209 8.44 7.84 8.09
C TRP A 209 7.15 8.26 7.40
N SER A 210 6.10 7.48 7.60
CA SER A 210 4.77 7.70 7.02
C SER A 210 3.73 7.80 8.12
N CYS A 211 2.83 8.75 7.96
CA CYS A 211 1.73 9.01 8.85
C CYS A 211 0.45 9.16 8.05
N GLY A 212 -0.54 8.30 8.30
CA GLY A 212 -1.86 8.37 7.67
C GLY A 212 -2.95 8.53 8.72
N PHE A 213 -3.94 9.39 8.47
CA PHE A 213 -5.06 9.64 9.38
C PHE A 213 -6.31 10.08 8.63
N ASP A 214 -7.46 9.90 9.27
CA ASP A 214 -8.73 10.41 8.80
C ASP A 214 -9.08 11.70 9.54
N LEU A 215 -9.81 12.60 8.86
CA LEU A 215 -10.29 13.84 9.44
C LEU A 215 -11.71 13.65 9.95
N GLY A 216 -11.88 13.76 11.27
CA GLY A 216 -13.20 13.90 11.88
C GLY A 216 -13.70 15.34 11.74
N GLN A 217 -14.99 15.51 11.47
CA GLN A 217 -15.61 16.82 11.61
C GLN A 217 -15.72 17.16 13.10
N GLU A 218 -15.26 18.34 13.46
CA GLU A 218 -15.58 18.87 14.78
C GLU A 218 -17.10 19.03 14.87
N PRO A 219 -17.78 18.53 15.93
CA PRO A 219 -19.20 18.80 16.09
C PRO A 219 -19.37 20.33 16.09
N ALA A 220 -20.31 20.82 15.27
CA ALA A 220 -20.62 22.23 15.22
C ALA A 220 -20.88 22.73 16.65
N PRO A 221 -20.29 23.85 17.06
CA PRO A 221 -20.55 24.39 18.39
C PRO A 221 -22.07 24.58 18.50
N ASP A 222 -22.66 23.92 19.50
CA ASP A 222 -24.07 24.07 19.82
C ASP A 222 -24.40 25.56 19.94
N GLY A 223 -25.21 26.05 18.98
CA GLY A 223 -25.69 27.43 18.93
C GLY A 223 -26.83 27.69 19.92
#